data_c6c1f126a46ffda4490c081a7e88e1ef
#
_entry.id   c6c1f126a46ffda4490c081a7e88e1ef
#
_cell.length_a   1.000
_cell.length_b   1.000
_cell.length_c   1.000
_cell.angle_alpha   90.00
_cell.angle_beta   90.00
_cell.angle_gamma   90.00
#
_symmetry.space_group_name_H-M   'P 1'
#
loop_
_entity.id
_entity.type
_entity.pdbx_description
1 polymer ?
#
loop_
_entity_poly.entity_id
_entity_poly.type
_entity_poly.pdbx_seq_one_letter_code
_entity_poly.pdbx_strand_id
1 'polypeptide(L)'
;MITASVTSRSEVLQYMEGFVKENLGSFLKSVDSSWQPADFLPDSRLDTFFDEVKLLRERAKELSYDLLAVLIGDTITEEALPNYEAWFHELDDLNRDPDNGWAQWIRGWTAEENRHGDLLNRYLYLSGRVNMREFEVSTQYLIADGFDLGTAHDPYRAFVYTSYQETATNLSHRRVGTLARKVGEDQLSKICGMIAGDETRHARVYKTFVEKIFEVDASEMMLAFEDMMRKKIVMPAHYMREMGVDIGKTFGHFTDAAQRLGVYTSHDYTDILDTLIADWKIDQITGLTGAAEKAREYIMALPNRLRRVADRMPVPKLEYKFKWIE
;
A
#
# COMPACT_ATOMS: atom_id res chain seq x y z
N MET A 1 -10.00 -19.97 -38.08
CA MET A 1 -8.77 -19.34 -37.60
C MET A 1 -9.12 -17.88 -37.37
N ILE A 2 -9.40 -17.50 -36.17
CA ILE A 2 -9.57 -16.10 -35.78
C ILE A 2 -8.14 -15.56 -35.71
N THR A 3 -7.79 -14.69 -36.63
CA THR A 3 -6.57 -13.89 -36.53
C THR A 3 -6.67 -13.10 -35.23
N ALA A 4 -5.76 -13.36 -34.31
CA ALA A 4 -5.64 -12.56 -33.08
C ALA A 4 -5.41 -11.11 -33.50
N SER A 5 -6.45 -10.29 -33.44
CA SER A 5 -6.29 -8.85 -33.44
C SER A 5 -5.51 -8.51 -32.19
N VAL A 6 -4.47 -7.71 -32.31
CA VAL A 6 -3.77 -7.15 -31.15
C VAL A 6 -4.78 -6.27 -30.42
N THR A 7 -5.36 -6.81 -29.37
CA THR A 7 -6.28 -6.08 -28.51
C THR A 7 -5.46 -5.06 -27.73
N SER A 8 -5.84 -3.80 -27.78
CA SER A 8 -5.15 -2.78 -26.97
C SER A 8 -5.49 -2.99 -25.48
N ARG A 9 -4.58 -2.61 -24.59
CA ARG A 9 -4.83 -2.69 -23.13
C ARG A 9 -6.07 -1.92 -22.73
N SER A 10 -6.35 -0.81 -23.41
CA SER A 10 -7.55 -0.01 -23.27
C SER A 10 -8.84 -0.79 -23.58
N GLU A 11 -8.85 -1.59 -24.66
CA GLU A 11 -10.00 -2.44 -25.02
C GLU A 11 -10.24 -3.54 -23.99
N VAL A 12 -9.18 -4.09 -23.38
CA VAL A 12 -9.33 -5.07 -22.29
C VAL A 12 -9.97 -4.43 -21.06
N LEU A 13 -9.59 -3.21 -20.69
CA LEU A 13 -10.22 -2.50 -19.57
C LEU A 13 -11.67 -2.15 -19.85
N GLN A 14 -12.01 -1.73 -21.06
CA GLN A 14 -13.39 -1.50 -21.47
C GLN A 14 -14.20 -2.79 -21.40
N TYR A 15 -13.64 -3.92 -21.82
CA TYR A 15 -14.27 -5.23 -21.68
C TYR A 15 -14.52 -5.62 -20.22
N MET A 16 -13.59 -5.30 -19.31
CA MET A 16 -13.68 -5.62 -17.89
C MET A 16 -14.63 -4.69 -17.10
N GLU A 17 -15.02 -3.54 -17.65
CA GLU A 17 -15.85 -2.55 -16.95
C GLU A 17 -17.12 -3.16 -16.36
N GLY A 18 -17.85 -3.94 -17.14
CA GLY A 18 -19.05 -4.63 -16.69
C GLY A 18 -18.80 -5.55 -15.50
N PHE A 19 -17.72 -6.34 -15.55
CA PHE A 19 -17.32 -7.20 -14.44
C PHE A 19 -17.03 -6.38 -13.18
N VAL A 20 -16.31 -5.28 -13.29
CA VAL A 20 -16.00 -4.41 -12.13
C VAL A 20 -17.31 -3.86 -11.55
N LYS A 21 -18.18 -3.32 -12.39
CA LYS A 21 -19.46 -2.72 -11.98
C LYS A 21 -20.37 -3.72 -11.25
N GLU A 22 -20.49 -4.93 -11.77
CA GLU A 22 -21.31 -6.00 -11.17
C GLU A 22 -20.77 -6.47 -9.81
N ASN A 23 -19.46 -6.33 -9.57
CA ASN A 23 -18.82 -6.81 -8.37
C ASN A 23 -18.53 -5.73 -7.32
N LEU A 24 -18.86 -4.46 -7.55
CA LEU A 24 -18.59 -3.35 -6.63
C LEU A 24 -19.06 -3.64 -5.20
N GLY A 25 -20.25 -4.22 -5.04
CA GLY A 25 -20.80 -4.56 -3.72
C GLY A 25 -20.03 -5.64 -2.95
N SER A 26 -19.18 -6.43 -3.65
CA SER A 26 -18.28 -7.42 -3.03
C SER A 26 -16.85 -6.90 -2.86
N PHE A 27 -16.50 -5.89 -3.63
CA PHE A 27 -15.18 -5.25 -3.61
C PHE A 27 -15.08 -4.18 -2.53
N LEU A 28 -16.14 -3.41 -2.35
CA LEU A 28 -16.23 -2.28 -1.43
C LEU A 28 -17.23 -2.57 -0.31
N LYS A 29 -17.03 -1.94 0.82
CA LYS A 29 -18.04 -1.89 1.89
C LYS A 29 -19.01 -0.73 1.64
N SER A 30 -20.27 -0.92 2.02
CA SER A 30 -21.21 0.21 2.10
C SER A 30 -20.71 1.25 3.10
N VAL A 31 -20.81 2.53 2.75
CA VAL A 31 -20.43 3.65 3.63
C VAL A 31 -21.19 3.56 4.97
N ASP A 32 -22.48 3.17 4.93
CA ASP A 32 -23.32 3.06 6.14
C ASP A 32 -22.84 1.97 7.11
N SER A 33 -22.13 0.95 6.62
CA SER A 33 -21.61 -0.16 7.43
C SER A 33 -20.10 -0.07 7.68
N SER A 34 -19.44 0.92 7.09
CA SER A 34 -18.00 1.12 7.24
C SER A 34 -17.67 1.78 8.56
N TRP A 35 -16.61 1.31 9.20
CA TRP A 35 -16.05 1.95 10.39
C TRP A 35 -15.61 3.39 10.08
N GLN A 36 -15.61 4.24 11.11
CA GLN A 36 -15.16 5.61 11.02
C GLN A 36 -14.06 5.87 12.06
N PRO A 37 -13.14 6.81 11.81
CA PRO A 37 -12.08 7.16 12.77
C PRO A 37 -12.60 7.43 14.20
N ALA A 38 -13.78 8.04 14.33
CA ALA A 38 -14.41 8.33 15.61
C ALA A 38 -14.79 7.07 16.43
N ASP A 39 -14.90 5.89 15.80
CA ASP A 39 -15.24 4.63 16.47
C ASP A 39 -14.08 4.09 17.32
N PHE A 40 -12.86 4.61 17.10
CA PHE A 40 -11.63 4.15 17.71
C PHE A 40 -10.98 5.17 18.64
N LEU A 41 -11.44 6.39 18.65
CA LEU A 41 -10.82 7.49 19.38
C LEU A 41 -11.72 7.99 20.51
N PRO A 42 -11.15 8.64 21.54
CA PRO A 42 -11.95 9.27 22.57
C PRO A 42 -13.03 10.20 22.00
N ASP A 43 -14.25 10.07 22.48
CA ASP A 43 -15.38 10.90 22.02
C ASP A 43 -15.33 12.30 22.67
N SER A 44 -15.03 13.33 21.87
CA SER A 44 -14.89 14.72 22.33
C SER A 44 -16.18 15.33 22.91
N ARG A 45 -17.33 14.64 22.77
CA ARG A 45 -18.62 15.09 23.32
C ARG A 45 -18.83 14.64 24.79
N LEU A 46 -18.01 13.68 25.26
CA LEU A 46 -18.15 13.09 26.58
C LEU A 46 -17.27 13.81 27.62
N ASP A 47 -17.75 13.91 28.84
CA ASP A 47 -16.99 14.47 29.96
C ASP A 47 -15.71 13.66 30.24
N THR A 48 -15.68 12.38 29.86
CA THR A 48 -14.53 11.46 30.01
C THR A 48 -13.43 11.71 28.99
N PHE A 49 -13.64 12.56 27.99
CA PHE A 49 -12.71 12.76 26.87
C PHE A 49 -11.26 13.01 27.29
N PHE A 50 -11.07 13.96 28.22
CA PHE A 50 -9.71 14.31 28.65
C PHE A 50 -9.04 13.21 29.46
N ASP A 51 -9.77 12.42 30.21
CA ASP A 51 -9.23 11.28 30.95
C ASP A 51 -8.86 10.16 30.02
N GLU A 52 -9.67 9.88 28.99
CA GLU A 52 -9.38 8.89 27.94
C GLU A 52 -8.15 9.29 27.11
N VAL A 53 -8.02 10.56 26.73
CA VAL A 53 -6.81 11.09 26.06
C VAL A 53 -5.58 10.93 26.95
N LYS A 54 -5.70 11.20 28.24
CA LYS A 54 -4.60 11.00 29.20
C LYS A 54 -4.17 9.54 29.29
N LEU A 55 -5.13 8.63 29.35
CA LEU A 55 -4.85 7.17 29.32
C LEU A 55 -4.20 6.73 28.02
N LEU A 56 -4.67 7.24 26.88
CA LEU A 56 -4.05 7.00 25.58
C LEU A 56 -2.57 7.45 25.57
N ARG A 57 -2.31 8.66 26.07
CA ARG A 57 -0.94 9.20 26.17
C ARG A 57 -0.03 8.37 27.06
N GLU A 58 -0.54 7.87 28.18
CA GLU A 58 0.25 7.00 29.07
C GLU A 58 0.62 5.69 28.37
N ARG A 59 -0.32 5.05 27.66
CA ARG A 59 -0.02 3.83 26.88
C ARG A 59 0.93 4.09 25.71
N ALA A 60 0.76 5.22 25.02
CA ALA A 60 1.62 5.58 23.89
C ALA A 60 3.09 5.83 24.27
N LYS A 61 3.41 6.07 25.55
CA LYS A 61 4.79 6.18 26.04
C LYS A 61 5.56 4.87 25.91
N GLU A 62 4.87 3.75 25.93
CA GLU A 62 5.47 2.41 25.82
C GLU A 62 5.88 2.04 24.39
N LEU A 63 5.42 2.81 23.39
CA LEU A 63 5.85 2.62 22.01
C LEU A 63 7.33 2.98 21.88
N SER A 64 8.12 2.03 21.37
CA SER A 64 9.54 2.28 21.11
C SER A 64 9.74 3.35 20.04
N TYR A 65 10.92 3.95 20.03
CA TYR A 65 11.28 4.98 19.04
C TYR A 65 11.13 4.47 17.60
N ASP A 66 11.67 3.29 17.30
CA ASP A 66 11.57 2.69 15.97
C ASP A 66 10.11 2.39 15.58
N LEU A 67 9.29 1.89 16.53
CA LEU A 67 7.88 1.61 16.25
C LEU A 67 7.10 2.90 15.96
N LEU A 68 7.40 3.95 16.69
CA LEU A 68 6.80 5.27 16.45
C LEU A 68 7.25 5.84 15.10
N ALA A 69 8.53 5.70 14.75
CA ALA A 69 9.06 6.14 13.46
C ALA A 69 8.39 5.40 12.28
N VAL A 70 8.20 4.08 12.42
CA VAL A 70 7.50 3.29 11.40
C VAL A 70 6.03 3.72 11.28
N LEU A 71 5.32 3.85 12.40
CA LEU A 71 3.93 4.30 12.40
C LEU A 71 3.75 5.68 11.76
N ILE A 72 4.67 6.61 12.01
CA ILE A 72 4.65 7.95 11.41
C ILE A 72 4.88 7.86 9.90
N GLY A 73 5.85 7.10 9.46
CA GLY A 73 6.14 6.92 8.03
C GLY A 73 4.98 6.25 7.29
N ASP A 74 4.36 5.22 7.88
CA ASP A 74 3.15 4.60 7.36
C ASP A 74 2.03 5.64 7.25
N THR A 75 1.81 6.47 8.28
CA THR A 75 0.77 7.51 8.27
C THR A 75 1.01 8.57 7.19
N ILE A 76 2.25 9.03 7.00
CA ILE A 76 2.61 9.97 5.92
C ILE A 76 2.25 9.37 4.55
N THR A 77 2.50 8.08 4.37
CA THR A 77 2.20 7.38 3.13
C THR A 77 0.69 7.25 2.89
N GLU A 78 -0.07 6.92 3.92
CA GLU A 78 -1.54 6.85 3.87
C GLU A 78 -2.17 8.23 3.56
N GLU A 79 -1.62 9.31 4.10
CA GLU A 79 -2.09 10.66 3.81
C GLU A 79 -1.70 11.20 2.42
N ALA A 80 -0.82 10.50 1.68
CA ALA A 80 -0.49 10.84 0.31
C ALA A 80 -1.55 10.41 -0.72
N LEU A 81 -2.75 10.07 -0.27
CA LEU A 81 -3.89 9.65 -1.09
C LEU A 81 -4.20 10.58 -2.28
N PRO A 82 -4.10 11.94 -2.19
CA PRO A 82 -4.30 12.81 -3.35
C PRO A 82 -3.43 12.47 -4.56
N ASN A 83 -2.19 12.00 -4.34
CA ASN A 83 -1.29 11.60 -5.42
C ASN A 83 -1.70 10.27 -6.05
N TYR A 84 -2.20 9.32 -5.25
CA TYR A 84 -2.75 8.07 -5.77
C TYR A 84 -4.01 8.30 -6.60
N GLU A 85 -4.90 9.16 -6.14
CA GLU A 85 -6.11 9.51 -6.89
C GLU A 85 -5.74 10.19 -8.21
N ALA A 86 -4.84 11.19 -8.19
CA ALA A 86 -4.36 11.85 -9.38
C ALA A 86 -3.73 10.84 -10.37
N TRP A 87 -2.92 9.93 -9.87
CA TRP A 87 -2.28 8.89 -10.67
C TRP A 87 -3.30 7.94 -11.33
N PHE A 88 -4.35 7.51 -10.62
CA PHE A 88 -5.42 6.71 -11.21
C PHE A 88 -6.19 7.45 -12.28
N HIS A 89 -6.40 8.76 -12.13
CA HIS A 89 -7.05 9.59 -13.15
C HIS A 89 -6.22 9.76 -14.44
N GLU A 90 -4.91 9.58 -14.36
CA GLU A 90 -4.01 9.62 -15.50
C GLU A 90 -3.97 8.32 -16.30
N LEU A 91 -4.51 7.21 -15.75
CA LEU A 91 -4.59 5.95 -16.46
C LEU A 91 -5.64 6.04 -17.57
N ASP A 92 -5.24 5.67 -18.78
CA ASP A 92 -6.11 5.70 -19.95
C ASP A 92 -7.38 4.85 -19.73
N ASP A 93 -8.53 5.44 -20.07
CA ASP A 93 -9.86 4.84 -20.11
C ASP A 93 -10.47 4.34 -18.77
N LEU A 94 -9.83 4.55 -17.62
CA LEU A 94 -10.38 4.12 -16.34
C LEU A 94 -11.47 5.03 -15.76
N ASN A 95 -11.58 6.30 -16.17
CA ASN A 95 -12.40 7.24 -15.40
C ASN A 95 -13.06 8.39 -16.19
N ARG A 96 -13.59 8.16 -17.39
CA ARG A 96 -14.20 9.25 -18.17
C ARG A 96 -15.69 9.45 -17.89
N ASP A 97 -16.42 8.40 -17.47
CA ASP A 97 -17.84 8.43 -17.17
C ASP A 97 -18.06 8.15 -15.68
N PRO A 98 -18.74 9.06 -14.92
CA PRO A 98 -19.05 8.83 -13.50
C PRO A 98 -19.82 7.54 -13.21
N ASP A 99 -20.56 7.03 -14.17
CA ASP A 99 -21.33 5.78 -14.03
C ASP A 99 -20.52 4.54 -14.46
N ASN A 100 -19.31 4.71 -14.96
CA ASN A 100 -18.41 3.62 -15.29
C ASN A 100 -17.98 2.86 -14.04
N GLY A 101 -17.87 1.53 -14.13
CA GLY A 101 -17.50 0.66 -13.02
C GLY A 101 -16.13 0.97 -12.44
N TRP A 102 -15.15 1.33 -13.28
CA TRP A 102 -13.82 1.74 -12.82
C TRP A 102 -13.85 3.05 -12.03
N ALA A 103 -14.58 4.05 -12.52
CA ALA A 103 -14.75 5.31 -11.81
C ALA A 103 -15.43 5.12 -10.46
N GLN A 104 -16.42 4.24 -10.38
CA GLN A 104 -17.07 3.89 -9.11
C GLN A 104 -16.12 3.15 -8.17
N TRP A 105 -15.31 2.22 -8.70
CA TRP A 105 -14.27 1.54 -7.92
C TRP A 105 -13.27 2.53 -7.33
N ILE A 106 -12.67 3.40 -8.15
CA ILE A 106 -11.67 4.37 -7.70
C ILE A 106 -12.24 5.27 -6.59
N ARG A 107 -13.43 5.85 -6.78
CA ARG A 107 -14.06 6.69 -5.75
C ARG A 107 -14.36 5.95 -4.46
N GLY A 108 -14.85 4.71 -4.57
CA GLY A 108 -15.16 3.88 -3.41
C GLY A 108 -13.91 3.46 -2.65
N TRP A 109 -12.87 3.03 -3.37
CA TRP A 109 -11.57 2.70 -2.80
C TRP A 109 -10.93 3.93 -2.13
N THR A 110 -10.89 5.10 -2.81
CA THR A 110 -10.40 6.36 -2.24
C THR A 110 -11.14 6.74 -0.95
N ALA A 111 -12.47 6.53 -0.90
CA ALA A 111 -13.24 6.81 0.32
C ALA A 111 -12.89 5.84 1.48
N GLU A 112 -12.51 4.61 1.18
CA GLU A 112 -12.03 3.64 2.18
C GLU A 112 -10.62 3.99 2.65
N GLU A 113 -9.70 4.29 1.74
CA GLU A 113 -8.31 4.67 2.04
C GLU A 113 -8.20 5.97 2.85
N ASN A 114 -9.04 6.97 2.54
CA ASN A 114 -9.04 8.25 3.26
C ASN A 114 -9.21 8.09 4.78
N ARG A 115 -9.87 7.03 5.22
CA ARG A 115 -10.06 6.76 6.66
C ARG A 115 -8.79 6.27 7.34
N HIS A 116 -7.90 5.61 6.60
CA HIS A 116 -6.65 5.06 7.14
C HIS A 116 -5.75 6.19 7.62
N GLY A 117 -5.41 7.11 6.73
CA GLY A 117 -4.60 8.29 7.05
C GLY A 117 -5.23 9.16 8.14
N ASP A 118 -6.54 9.47 8.02
CA ASP A 118 -7.26 10.28 9.01
C ASP A 118 -7.23 9.66 10.42
N LEU A 119 -7.47 8.34 10.54
CA LEU A 119 -7.46 7.67 11.84
C LEU A 119 -6.06 7.63 12.45
N LEU A 120 -5.04 7.30 11.66
CA LEU A 120 -3.66 7.24 12.13
C LEU A 120 -3.14 8.62 12.54
N ASN A 121 -3.42 9.67 11.76
CA ASN A 121 -3.06 11.05 12.08
C ASN A 121 -3.68 11.49 13.42
N ARG A 122 -4.98 11.27 13.60
CA ARG A 122 -5.66 11.62 14.85
C ARG A 122 -5.10 10.86 16.06
N TYR A 123 -4.78 9.58 15.88
CA TYR A 123 -4.13 8.81 16.94
C TYR A 123 -2.75 9.41 17.28
N LEU A 124 -1.91 9.70 16.29
CA LEU A 124 -0.60 10.33 16.50
C LEU A 124 -0.73 11.68 17.21
N TYR A 125 -1.66 12.52 16.77
CA TYR A 125 -1.95 13.81 17.41
C TYR A 125 -2.31 13.65 18.90
N LEU A 126 -3.23 12.74 19.21
CA LEU A 126 -3.69 12.50 20.57
C LEU A 126 -2.61 11.84 21.45
N SER A 127 -1.70 11.07 20.86
CA SER A 127 -0.62 10.39 21.58
C SER A 127 0.33 11.34 22.31
N GLY A 128 0.48 12.56 21.77
CA GLY A 128 1.41 13.55 22.31
C GLY A 128 2.90 13.16 22.19
N ARG A 129 3.22 12.21 21.28
CA ARG A 129 4.57 11.67 21.05
C ARG A 129 5.22 12.21 19.77
N VAL A 130 4.48 13.00 19.00
CA VAL A 130 4.86 13.40 17.64
C VAL A 130 4.93 14.93 17.56
N ASN A 131 6.00 15.44 16.98
CA ASN A 131 6.06 16.80 16.50
C ASN A 131 5.16 16.92 15.26
N MET A 132 3.89 17.22 15.49
CA MET A 132 2.90 17.23 14.43
C MET A 132 3.25 18.20 13.29
N ARG A 133 3.90 19.35 13.62
CA ARG A 133 4.31 20.30 12.58
C ARG A 133 5.34 19.69 11.61
N GLU A 134 6.32 18.97 12.10
CA GLU A 134 7.34 18.31 11.26
C GLU A 134 6.73 17.13 10.48
N PHE A 135 5.81 16.40 11.09
CA PHE A 135 5.01 15.36 10.44
C PHE A 135 4.19 15.95 9.27
N GLU A 136 3.39 16.99 9.53
CA GLU A 136 2.56 17.66 8.53
C GLU A 136 3.40 18.25 7.39
N VAL A 137 4.55 18.83 7.68
CA VAL A 137 5.49 19.32 6.65
C VAL A 137 6.03 18.18 5.79
N SER A 138 6.33 17.03 6.38
CA SER A 138 6.80 15.87 5.60
C SER A 138 5.70 15.30 4.70
N THR A 139 4.46 15.25 5.20
CA THR A 139 3.28 14.88 4.40
C THR A 139 3.07 15.85 3.25
N GLN A 140 3.14 17.16 3.51
CA GLN A 140 3.00 18.18 2.46
C GLN A 140 4.11 18.10 1.41
N TYR A 141 5.34 17.79 1.81
CA TYR A 141 6.40 17.53 0.85
C TYR A 141 6.09 16.33 -0.04
N LEU A 142 5.64 15.22 0.52
CA LEU A 142 5.32 14.03 -0.27
C LEU A 142 4.20 14.31 -1.29
N ILE A 143 3.17 15.05 -0.88
CA ILE A 143 2.08 15.45 -1.78
C ILE A 143 2.55 16.45 -2.84
N ALA A 144 3.31 17.49 -2.45
CA ALA A 144 3.74 18.55 -3.35
C ALA A 144 4.84 18.12 -4.33
N ASP A 145 5.78 17.30 -3.87
CA ASP A 145 6.86 16.76 -4.73
C ASP A 145 6.30 15.69 -5.69
N GLY A 146 5.23 14.99 -5.30
CA GLY A 146 4.66 13.86 -6.04
C GLY A 146 5.56 12.62 -5.98
N PHE A 147 5.11 11.55 -6.61
CA PHE A 147 5.89 10.34 -6.76
C PHE A 147 5.61 9.62 -8.08
N ASP A 148 6.64 9.02 -8.66
CA ASP A 148 6.52 8.17 -9.84
C ASP A 148 6.62 6.69 -9.42
N LEU A 149 5.54 5.95 -9.65
CA LEU A 149 5.45 4.51 -9.37
C LEU A 149 6.00 3.63 -10.50
N GLY A 150 6.54 4.24 -11.56
CA GLY A 150 7.13 3.54 -12.69
C GLY A 150 6.12 2.87 -13.63
N THR A 151 4.85 3.21 -13.51
CA THR A 151 3.76 2.57 -14.27
C THR A 151 3.53 3.19 -15.64
N ALA A 152 4.02 4.43 -15.88
CA ALA A 152 3.92 5.14 -17.15
C ALA A 152 2.48 5.19 -17.72
N HIS A 153 1.50 5.48 -16.87
CA HIS A 153 0.05 5.53 -17.19
C HIS A 153 -0.55 4.20 -17.67
N ASP A 154 0.18 3.11 -17.52
CA ASP A 154 -0.22 1.79 -17.97
C ASP A 154 -1.04 1.06 -16.89
N PRO A 155 -2.30 0.73 -17.13
CA PRO A 155 -3.16 0.10 -16.14
C PRO A 155 -2.71 -1.30 -15.72
N TYR A 156 -2.09 -2.09 -16.61
CA TYR A 156 -1.59 -3.42 -16.25
C TYR A 156 -0.47 -3.33 -15.21
N ARG A 157 0.46 -2.39 -15.43
CA ARG A 157 1.52 -2.09 -14.46
C ARG A 157 0.95 -1.54 -13.16
N ALA A 158 -0.06 -0.67 -13.28
CA ALA A 158 -0.74 -0.11 -12.12
C ALA A 158 -1.36 -1.19 -11.24
N PHE A 159 -2.07 -2.17 -11.81
CA PHE A 159 -2.68 -3.24 -11.05
C PHE A 159 -1.66 -4.24 -10.46
N VAL A 160 -0.54 -4.48 -11.13
CA VAL A 160 0.59 -5.20 -10.51
C VAL A 160 1.12 -4.45 -9.31
N TYR A 161 1.36 -3.14 -9.48
CA TYR A 161 1.84 -2.28 -8.41
C TYR A 161 0.92 -2.32 -7.20
N THR A 162 -0.38 -2.04 -7.39
CA THR A 162 -1.35 -1.99 -6.29
C THR A 162 -1.57 -3.35 -5.63
N SER A 163 -1.58 -4.45 -6.40
CA SER A 163 -1.63 -5.80 -5.83
C SER A 163 -0.48 -6.06 -4.85
N TYR A 164 0.70 -5.55 -5.18
CA TYR A 164 1.89 -5.67 -4.35
C TYR A 164 1.81 -4.73 -3.13
N GLN A 165 1.49 -3.46 -3.38
CA GLN A 165 1.43 -2.41 -2.37
C GLN A 165 0.42 -2.75 -1.27
N GLU A 166 -0.82 -3.08 -1.61
CA GLU A 166 -1.88 -3.45 -0.65
C GLU A 166 -1.51 -4.68 0.20
N THR A 167 -0.76 -5.63 -0.40
CA THR A 167 -0.26 -6.77 0.37
C THR A 167 0.84 -6.35 1.34
N ALA A 168 1.69 -5.41 0.97
CA ALA A 168 2.77 -4.90 1.82
C ALA A 168 2.23 -4.02 2.96
N THR A 169 1.25 -3.14 2.69
CA THR A 169 0.61 -2.30 3.71
C THR A 169 -0.19 -3.14 4.71
N ASN A 170 -0.94 -4.15 4.24
CA ASN A 170 -1.55 -5.14 5.12
C ASN A 170 -0.56 -5.74 6.11
N LEU A 171 0.59 -6.18 5.61
CA LEU A 171 1.62 -6.81 6.43
C LEU A 171 2.20 -5.83 7.46
N SER A 172 2.49 -4.58 7.03
CA SER A 172 3.01 -3.53 7.91
C SER A 172 2.03 -3.26 9.06
N HIS A 173 0.78 -2.94 8.75
CA HIS A 173 -0.23 -2.65 9.77
C HIS A 173 -0.46 -3.82 10.73
N ARG A 174 -0.53 -5.06 10.25
CA ARG A 174 -0.65 -6.24 11.11
C ARG A 174 0.50 -6.38 12.10
N ARG A 175 1.72 -6.13 11.66
CA ARG A 175 2.92 -6.25 12.50
C ARG A 175 3.05 -5.08 13.47
N VAL A 176 2.77 -3.85 13.03
CA VAL A 176 2.68 -2.68 13.92
C VAL A 176 1.64 -2.94 15.01
N GLY A 177 0.44 -3.38 14.66
CA GLY A 177 -0.59 -3.72 15.63
C GLY A 177 -0.19 -4.84 16.60
N THR A 178 0.57 -5.84 16.12
CA THR A 178 1.11 -6.91 16.98
C THR A 178 2.14 -6.39 17.96
N LEU A 179 3.03 -5.49 17.54
CA LEU A 179 4.05 -4.87 18.39
C LEU A 179 3.41 -3.92 19.41
N ALA A 180 2.41 -3.13 19.01
CA ALA A 180 1.65 -2.26 19.90
C ALA A 180 0.97 -3.06 21.03
N ARG A 181 0.35 -4.19 20.69
CA ARG A 181 -0.27 -5.08 21.70
C ARG A 181 0.74 -5.63 22.70
N LYS A 182 1.95 -5.99 22.26
CA LYS A 182 2.99 -6.52 23.15
C LYS A 182 3.41 -5.53 24.25
N VAL A 183 3.26 -4.24 24.01
CA VAL A 183 3.58 -3.17 24.98
C VAL A 183 2.33 -2.61 25.69
N GLY A 184 1.17 -3.23 25.48
CA GLY A 184 -0.08 -2.83 26.13
C GLY A 184 -0.84 -1.72 25.43
N GLU A 185 -0.46 -1.33 24.21
CA GLU A 185 -1.21 -0.34 23.42
C GLU A 185 -2.26 -1.04 22.54
N ASP A 186 -3.32 -1.52 23.21
CA ASP A 186 -4.40 -2.29 22.58
C ASP A 186 -5.24 -1.47 21.60
N GLN A 187 -5.33 -0.14 21.81
CA GLN A 187 -6.09 0.74 20.92
C GLN A 187 -5.41 0.86 19.56
N LEU A 188 -4.10 1.12 19.53
CA LEU A 188 -3.34 1.12 18.28
C LEU A 188 -3.38 -0.26 17.60
N SER A 189 -3.31 -1.33 18.38
CA SER A 189 -3.45 -2.68 17.84
C SER A 189 -4.79 -2.90 17.14
N LYS A 190 -5.90 -2.39 17.69
CA LYS A 190 -7.22 -2.47 17.04
C LYS A 190 -7.27 -1.61 15.78
N ILE A 191 -6.75 -0.38 15.82
CA ILE A 191 -6.67 0.52 14.68
C ILE A 191 -5.95 -0.16 13.52
N CYS A 192 -4.73 -0.61 13.75
CA CYS A 192 -3.94 -1.30 12.72
C CYS A 192 -4.61 -2.59 12.21
N GLY A 193 -5.32 -3.31 13.08
CA GLY A 193 -6.07 -4.50 12.69
C GLY A 193 -7.25 -4.21 11.76
N MET A 194 -7.93 -3.09 11.96
CA MET A 194 -9.04 -2.65 11.10
C MET A 194 -8.54 -2.20 9.73
N ILE A 195 -7.50 -1.38 9.69
CA ILE A 195 -6.84 -0.95 8.45
C ILE A 195 -6.35 -2.19 7.68
N ALA A 196 -5.60 -3.08 8.32
CA ALA A 196 -5.14 -4.32 7.68
C ALA A 196 -6.28 -5.20 7.13
N GLY A 197 -7.47 -5.14 7.72
CA GLY A 197 -8.66 -5.80 7.20
C GLY A 197 -9.15 -5.22 5.87
N ASP A 198 -9.10 -3.89 5.73
CA ASP A 198 -9.43 -3.21 4.47
C ASP A 198 -8.35 -3.48 3.42
N GLU A 199 -7.06 -3.38 3.77
CA GLU A 199 -5.92 -3.72 2.90
C GLU A 199 -5.99 -5.17 2.36
N THR A 200 -6.43 -6.13 3.19
CA THR A 200 -6.65 -7.52 2.73
C THR A 200 -7.69 -7.59 1.62
N ARG A 201 -8.76 -6.79 1.72
CA ARG A 201 -9.83 -6.75 0.72
C ARG A 201 -9.34 -6.09 -0.56
N HIS A 202 -8.69 -4.93 -0.45
CA HIS A 202 -8.13 -4.19 -1.58
C HIS A 202 -7.10 -5.04 -2.35
N ALA A 203 -6.15 -5.67 -1.66
CA ALA A 203 -5.19 -6.58 -2.26
C ALA A 203 -5.87 -7.71 -3.05
N ARG A 204 -6.94 -8.31 -2.50
CA ARG A 204 -7.70 -9.34 -3.20
C ARG A 204 -8.34 -8.80 -4.47
N VAL A 205 -8.90 -7.60 -4.44
CA VAL A 205 -9.56 -6.99 -5.61
C VAL A 205 -8.55 -6.70 -6.71
N TYR A 206 -7.44 -6.04 -6.40
CA TYR A 206 -6.41 -5.77 -7.40
C TYR A 206 -5.79 -7.05 -7.97
N LYS A 207 -5.56 -8.08 -7.15
CA LYS A 207 -5.16 -9.42 -7.64
C LYS A 207 -6.19 -10.03 -8.59
N THR A 208 -7.48 -9.85 -8.31
CA THR A 208 -8.58 -10.31 -9.19
C THR A 208 -8.57 -9.57 -10.53
N PHE A 209 -8.26 -8.28 -10.55
CA PHE A 209 -8.12 -7.55 -11.81
C PHE A 209 -6.98 -8.11 -12.66
N VAL A 210 -5.82 -8.35 -12.06
CA VAL A 210 -4.68 -8.97 -12.76
C VAL A 210 -5.01 -10.38 -13.26
N GLU A 211 -5.67 -11.20 -12.43
CA GLU A 211 -6.12 -12.55 -12.82
C GLU A 211 -7.04 -12.50 -14.05
N LYS A 212 -8.00 -11.58 -14.06
CA LYS A 212 -8.91 -11.38 -15.21
C LYS A 212 -8.19 -10.91 -16.46
N ILE A 213 -7.18 -10.07 -16.33
CA ILE A 213 -6.36 -9.67 -17.48
C ILE A 213 -5.56 -10.87 -18.01
N PHE A 214 -5.02 -11.72 -17.15
CA PHE A 214 -4.34 -12.95 -17.61
C PHE A 214 -5.26 -13.89 -18.39
N GLU A 215 -6.56 -13.93 -18.08
CA GLU A 215 -7.55 -14.73 -18.84
C GLU A 215 -7.75 -14.21 -20.28
N VAL A 216 -7.59 -12.90 -20.50
CA VAL A 216 -7.93 -12.22 -21.77
C VAL A 216 -6.68 -11.86 -22.58
N ASP A 217 -5.62 -11.41 -21.92
CA ASP A 217 -4.41 -10.87 -22.54
C ASP A 217 -3.14 -11.31 -21.78
N ALA A 218 -2.96 -12.61 -21.67
CA ALA A 218 -1.91 -13.23 -20.86
C ALA A 218 -0.49 -12.75 -21.21
N SER A 219 -0.19 -12.55 -22.48
CA SER A 219 1.15 -12.19 -22.92
C SER A 219 1.53 -10.76 -22.49
N GLU A 220 0.65 -9.79 -22.71
CA GLU A 220 0.90 -8.39 -22.34
C GLU A 220 0.89 -8.20 -20.83
N MET A 221 0.02 -8.93 -20.10
CA MET A 221 0.02 -8.92 -18.64
C MET A 221 1.33 -9.48 -18.05
N MET A 222 1.85 -10.56 -18.65
CA MET A 222 3.13 -11.15 -18.25
C MET A 222 4.30 -10.18 -18.46
N LEU A 223 4.30 -9.45 -19.58
CA LEU A 223 5.32 -8.43 -19.87
C LEU A 223 5.22 -7.24 -18.89
N ALA A 224 4.01 -6.81 -18.55
CA ALA A 224 3.80 -5.76 -17.56
C ALA A 224 4.29 -6.19 -16.18
N PHE A 225 4.02 -7.44 -15.78
CA PHE A 225 4.50 -7.98 -14.50
C PHE A 225 6.04 -8.05 -14.47
N GLU A 226 6.67 -8.56 -15.53
CA GLU A 226 8.14 -8.56 -15.64
C GLU A 226 8.72 -7.15 -15.53
N ASP A 227 8.16 -6.18 -16.26
CA ASP A 227 8.66 -4.80 -16.26
C ASP A 227 8.61 -4.18 -14.86
N MET A 228 7.49 -4.34 -14.13
CA MET A 228 7.38 -3.86 -12.76
C MET A 228 8.37 -4.53 -11.82
N MET A 229 8.60 -5.83 -11.96
CA MET A 229 9.59 -6.54 -11.14
C MET A 229 11.04 -6.15 -11.47
N ARG A 230 11.34 -5.81 -12.71
CA ARG A 230 12.67 -5.30 -13.11
C ARG A 230 12.94 -3.90 -12.57
N LYS A 231 11.93 -3.04 -12.57
CA LYS A 231 12.01 -1.68 -12.01
C LYS A 231 12.07 -1.69 -10.49
N LYS A 232 11.63 -2.76 -9.85
CA LYS A 232 11.36 -2.92 -8.42
C LYS A 232 10.18 -2.05 -7.98
N ILE A 233 9.28 -2.66 -7.24
CA ILE A 233 8.18 -1.93 -6.60
C ILE A 233 8.74 -1.13 -5.44
N VAL A 234 8.49 0.17 -5.45
CA VAL A 234 8.82 1.08 -4.36
C VAL A 234 7.54 1.72 -3.82
N MET A 235 7.48 1.91 -2.50
CA MET A 235 6.36 2.58 -1.86
C MET A 235 6.49 4.10 -1.98
N PRO A 236 5.41 4.89 -1.90
CA PRO A 236 5.49 6.35 -1.86
C PRO A 236 6.41 6.86 -0.75
N ALA A 237 6.53 6.13 0.35
CA ALA A 237 7.50 6.41 1.40
C ALA A 237 8.93 6.62 0.90
N HIS A 238 9.29 6.04 -0.27
CA HIS A 238 10.59 6.25 -0.91
C HIS A 238 10.87 7.73 -1.23
N TYR A 239 9.83 8.48 -1.51
CA TYR A 239 9.88 9.90 -1.86
C TYR A 239 9.72 10.82 -0.65
N MET A 240 9.42 10.27 0.51
CA MET A 240 9.25 10.99 1.77
C MET A 240 10.55 11.71 2.18
N ARG A 241 10.41 12.93 2.67
CA ARG A 241 11.53 13.70 3.21
C ARG A 241 11.13 14.60 4.37
N GLU A 242 12.05 14.81 5.29
CA GLU A 242 11.96 15.86 6.30
C GLU A 242 12.44 17.20 5.75
N MET A 243 12.07 18.29 6.37
CA MET A 243 12.55 19.64 6.00
C MET A 243 14.08 19.71 6.00
N GLY A 244 14.66 20.10 4.87
CA GLY A 244 16.11 20.22 4.70
C GLY A 244 16.86 18.90 4.55
N VAL A 245 16.14 17.80 4.31
CA VAL A 245 16.72 16.48 4.03
C VAL A 245 16.37 16.07 2.58
N ASP A 246 17.36 15.52 1.88
CA ASP A 246 17.15 15.08 0.49
C ASP A 246 16.22 13.88 0.40
N ILE A 247 15.48 13.77 -0.71
CA ILE A 247 14.65 12.60 -1.04
C ILE A 247 15.50 11.31 -0.96
N GLY A 248 14.92 10.26 -0.40
CA GLY A 248 15.54 8.94 -0.25
C GLY A 248 16.36 8.77 1.04
N LYS A 249 16.85 9.84 1.67
CA LYS A 249 17.57 9.71 2.95
C LYS A 249 16.64 9.37 4.10
N THR A 250 15.54 10.11 4.22
CA THR A 250 14.51 9.84 5.25
C THR A 250 13.93 8.43 5.09
N PHE A 251 13.65 8.02 3.85
CA PHE A 251 13.19 6.66 3.54
C PHE A 251 14.21 5.59 3.98
N GLY A 252 15.51 5.80 3.74
CA GLY A 252 16.54 4.86 4.17
C GLY A 252 16.48 4.60 5.69
N HIS A 253 16.34 5.64 6.50
CA HIS A 253 16.24 5.53 7.95
C HIS A 253 14.90 4.92 8.41
N PHE A 254 13.80 5.25 7.74
CA PHE A 254 12.50 4.62 7.96
C PHE A 254 12.56 3.10 7.69
N THR A 255 13.12 2.70 6.54
CA THR A 255 13.30 1.29 6.18
C THR A 255 14.21 0.56 7.17
N ASP A 256 15.26 1.21 7.66
CA ASP A 256 16.14 0.64 8.68
C ASP A 256 15.38 0.35 9.98
N ALA A 257 14.53 1.26 10.44
CA ALA A 257 13.67 1.05 11.60
C ALA A 257 12.68 -0.11 11.37
N ALA A 258 12.03 -0.16 10.21
CA ALA A 258 11.11 -1.24 9.84
C ALA A 258 11.81 -2.61 9.83
N GLN A 259 13.03 -2.69 9.31
CA GLN A 259 13.82 -3.93 9.31
C GLN A 259 14.24 -4.36 10.71
N ARG A 260 14.72 -3.43 11.56
CA ARG A 260 15.09 -3.74 12.96
C ARG A 260 13.93 -4.33 13.76
N LEU A 261 12.74 -3.81 13.54
CA LEU A 261 11.51 -4.27 14.18
C LEU A 261 10.93 -5.55 13.57
N GLY A 262 11.36 -5.89 12.37
CA GLY A 262 10.74 -6.95 11.58
C GLY A 262 9.31 -6.58 11.12
N VAL A 263 8.99 -5.29 10.98
CA VAL A 263 7.69 -4.84 10.45
C VAL A 263 7.62 -5.06 8.95
N TYR A 264 8.66 -4.64 8.23
CA TYR A 264 8.82 -4.94 6.81
C TYR A 264 10.29 -5.16 6.48
N THR A 265 10.59 -6.28 5.83
CA THR A 265 11.97 -6.71 5.55
C THR A 265 12.16 -7.06 4.08
N SER A 266 13.41 -7.20 3.66
CA SER A 266 13.73 -7.66 2.32
C SER A 266 13.22 -9.08 2.02
N HIS A 267 13.03 -9.91 3.04
CA HIS A 267 12.39 -11.22 2.89
C HIS A 267 10.90 -11.07 2.57
N ASP A 268 10.21 -10.14 3.23
CA ASP A 268 8.79 -9.88 2.99
C ASP A 268 8.53 -9.44 1.55
N TYR A 269 9.42 -8.61 1.00
CA TYR A 269 9.35 -8.24 -0.42
C TYR A 269 9.35 -9.49 -1.32
N THR A 270 10.19 -10.46 -1.02
CA THR A 270 10.29 -11.70 -1.79
C THR A 270 9.07 -12.61 -1.57
N ASP A 271 8.59 -12.71 -0.34
CA ASP A 271 7.45 -13.56 0.01
C ASP A 271 6.14 -13.05 -0.59
N ILE A 272 5.99 -11.72 -0.72
CA ILE A 272 4.87 -11.12 -1.47
C ILE A 272 4.96 -11.52 -2.95
N LEU A 273 6.14 -11.44 -3.57
CA LEU A 273 6.30 -11.85 -4.96
C LEU A 273 5.96 -13.33 -5.16
N ASP A 274 6.42 -14.22 -4.27
CA ASP A 274 6.05 -15.64 -4.33
C ASP A 274 4.55 -15.86 -4.20
N THR A 275 3.90 -15.07 -3.32
CA THR A 275 2.45 -15.11 -3.15
C THR A 275 1.73 -14.71 -4.44
N LEU A 276 2.15 -13.63 -5.10
CA LEU A 276 1.56 -13.18 -6.37
C LEU A 276 1.78 -14.21 -7.48
N ILE A 277 2.96 -14.82 -7.57
CA ILE A 277 3.27 -15.89 -8.53
C ILE A 277 2.31 -17.07 -8.33
N ALA A 278 2.07 -17.45 -7.08
CA ALA A 278 1.19 -18.56 -6.73
C ALA A 278 -0.29 -18.24 -6.97
N ASP A 279 -0.75 -17.07 -6.53
CA ASP A 279 -2.13 -16.61 -6.68
C ASP A 279 -2.53 -16.55 -8.15
N TRP A 280 -1.67 -16.00 -9.01
CA TRP A 280 -1.91 -15.88 -10.45
C TRP A 280 -1.52 -17.13 -11.25
N LYS A 281 -1.05 -18.20 -10.58
CA LYS A 281 -0.66 -19.48 -11.22
C LYS A 281 0.27 -19.30 -12.42
N ILE A 282 1.27 -18.45 -12.26
CA ILE A 282 2.18 -18.00 -13.33
C ILE A 282 2.83 -19.18 -14.07
N ASP A 283 3.13 -20.27 -13.37
CA ASP A 283 3.69 -21.51 -13.92
C ASP A 283 2.74 -22.28 -14.84
N GLN A 284 1.41 -22.03 -14.72
CA GLN A 284 0.36 -22.75 -15.46
C GLN A 284 -0.17 -21.96 -16.66
N ILE A 285 0.21 -20.70 -16.84
CA ILE A 285 -0.26 -19.88 -17.94
C ILE A 285 0.28 -20.42 -19.26
N THR A 286 -0.60 -20.64 -20.22
CA THR A 286 -0.27 -21.20 -21.54
C THR A 286 -0.58 -20.21 -22.66
N GLY A 287 -0.07 -20.47 -23.87
CA GLY A 287 -0.35 -19.66 -25.06
C GLY A 287 0.40 -18.32 -25.10
N LEU A 288 1.45 -18.19 -24.31
CA LEU A 288 2.27 -16.98 -24.27
C LEU A 288 3.09 -16.80 -25.56
N THR A 289 3.32 -15.55 -25.94
CA THR A 289 4.32 -15.21 -26.98
C THR A 289 5.73 -15.55 -26.49
N GLY A 290 6.69 -15.69 -27.42
CA GLY A 290 8.07 -15.98 -27.04
C GLY A 290 8.72 -14.92 -26.13
N ALA A 291 8.28 -13.67 -26.20
CA ALA A 291 8.70 -12.61 -25.28
C ALA A 291 8.11 -12.83 -23.88
N ALA A 292 6.82 -13.14 -23.78
CA ALA A 292 6.13 -13.39 -22.54
C ALA A 292 6.60 -14.69 -21.85
N GLU A 293 6.99 -15.72 -22.62
CA GLU A 293 7.65 -16.92 -22.07
C GLU A 293 8.96 -16.57 -21.34
N LYS A 294 9.79 -15.73 -21.94
CA LYS A 294 11.03 -15.25 -21.30
C LYS A 294 10.75 -14.41 -20.06
N ALA A 295 9.70 -13.59 -20.11
CA ALA A 295 9.23 -12.82 -18.96
C ALA A 295 8.81 -13.75 -17.82
N ARG A 296 8.05 -14.81 -18.10
CA ARG A 296 7.66 -15.84 -17.12
C ARG A 296 8.88 -16.51 -16.51
N GLU A 297 9.85 -16.95 -17.33
CA GLU A 297 11.10 -17.56 -16.83
C GLU A 297 11.86 -16.63 -15.87
N TYR A 298 11.91 -15.33 -16.21
CA TYR A 298 12.53 -14.33 -15.36
C TYR A 298 11.79 -14.21 -14.01
N ILE A 299 10.46 -14.05 -14.05
CA ILE A 299 9.61 -13.91 -12.85
C ILE A 299 9.75 -15.14 -11.95
N MET A 300 9.66 -16.35 -12.51
CA MET A 300 9.79 -17.60 -11.75
C MET A 300 11.16 -17.77 -11.08
N ALA A 301 12.22 -17.23 -11.68
CA ALA A 301 13.57 -17.30 -11.13
C ALA A 301 13.89 -16.19 -10.11
N LEU A 302 13.09 -15.12 -10.09
CA LEU A 302 13.39 -13.89 -9.33
C LEU A 302 13.35 -14.09 -7.82
N PRO A 303 12.36 -14.79 -7.21
CA PRO A 303 12.31 -14.96 -5.75
C PRO A 303 13.58 -15.56 -5.16
N ASN A 304 14.10 -16.61 -5.79
CA ASN A 304 15.34 -17.25 -5.34
C ASN A 304 16.57 -16.31 -5.41
N ARG A 305 16.59 -15.39 -6.38
CA ARG A 305 17.66 -14.39 -6.49
C ARG A 305 17.54 -13.35 -5.38
N LEU A 306 16.32 -12.87 -5.13
CA LEU A 306 16.03 -11.87 -4.10
C LEU A 306 16.31 -12.43 -2.69
N ARG A 307 15.93 -13.67 -2.38
CA ARG A 307 16.23 -14.31 -1.09
C ARG A 307 17.73 -14.34 -0.82
N ARG A 308 18.54 -14.73 -1.80
CA ARG A 308 20.00 -14.74 -1.64
C ARG A 308 20.57 -13.36 -1.35
N VAL A 309 19.95 -12.30 -1.82
CA VAL A 309 20.33 -10.92 -1.49
C VAL A 309 19.88 -10.58 -0.07
N ALA A 310 18.62 -10.86 0.26
CA ALA A 310 18.05 -10.61 1.58
C ALA A 310 18.83 -11.33 2.69
N ASP A 311 19.22 -12.61 2.49
CA ASP A 311 20.02 -13.40 3.44
C ASP A 311 21.38 -12.78 3.77
N ARG A 312 21.90 -11.91 2.89
CA ARG A 312 23.19 -11.25 3.07
C ARG A 312 23.09 -9.82 3.59
N MET A 313 21.87 -9.30 3.67
CA MET A 313 21.66 -7.93 4.15
C MET A 313 21.79 -7.91 5.68
N PRO A 314 22.69 -7.09 6.23
CA PRO A 314 22.77 -6.95 7.67
C PRO A 314 21.56 -6.22 8.21
N VAL A 315 21.16 -6.55 9.43
CA VAL A 315 20.18 -5.72 10.15
C VAL A 315 20.83 -4.38 10.46
N PRO A 316 20.19 -3.26 10.08
CA PRO A 316 20.75 -1.94 10.32
C PRO A 316 20.93 -1.66 11.83
N LYS A 317 22.09 -1.11 12.19
CA LYS A 317 22.43 -0.77 13.58
C LYS A 317 22.38 0.73 13.87
N LEU A 318 22.44 1.55 12.83
CA LEU A 318 22.47 2.99 12.98
C LEU A 318 21.07 3.52 13.30
N GLU A 319 20.95 4.20 14.42
CA GLU A 319 19.75 4.93 14.81
C GLU A 319 19.79 6.34 14.19
N TYR A 320 18.64 6.78 13.69
CA TYR A 320 18.45 8.12 13.17
C TYR A 320 17.47 8.87 14.07
N LYS A 321 17.70 10.19 14.25
CA LYS A 321 16.77 11.05 14.98
C LYS A 321 15.89 11.78 13.99
N PHE A 322 14.67 11.27 13.83
CA PHE A 322 13.64 11.94 13.06
C PHE A 322 13.17 13.21 13.76
N LYS A 323 12.95 14.28 13.00
CA LYS A 323 12.35 15.53 13.51
C LYS A 323 10.91 15.36 13.94
N TRP A 324 10.25 14.30 13.51
CA TRP A 324 8.88 13.95 13.88
C TRP A 324 8.74 13.52 15.33
N ILE A 325 9.81 13.07 15.97
CA ILE A 325 9.77 12.44 17.28
C ILE A 325 10.54 13.31 18.26
N GLU A 326 9.87 13.72 19.33
CA GLU A 326 10.47 14.48 20.43
C GLU A 326 11.04 13.58 21.53
#